data_92df157e2aeaade8ea6467a017886a67
#
_entry.id   92df157e2aeaade8ea6467a017886a67
#
_cell.length_a   1.000
_cell.length_b   1.000
_cell.length_c   1.000
_cell.angle_alpha   90.00
_cell.angle_beta   90.00
_cell.angle_gamma   90.00
#
_symmetry.space_group_name_H-M   'P 1'
#
loop_
_entity.id
_entity.type
_entity.pdbx_description
1 polymer ?
#
loop_
_entity_poly.entity_id
_entity_poly.type
_entity_poly.pdbx_seq_one_letter_code
_entity_poly.pdbx_strand_id
1 'polypeptide(L)'
;MTLVYQSTRDEKNRVTASQAILQGLATDGGLFTPITYPQVDLDFAKLKDASYQEVAKLVLSAFLDDFSEAELDHCITHAYDSKFDDAAIAPLVKLDGQYNLELFHGATIAFKDMALSILPHLMTTAAKKHGLENKIVILTATSGDTGKAAMAGFADVPGTEIIVFYPKDGVSKVQELQMTTQTGANTHVVAIDGNFDDAQTNVKHMFNDTDLRARLLEHKLQFSSANSMNIGRLVPQIVYYVYADAQLVKTGEITVGDKVNFTVPTGNFGNILAAYYAKQIGLPVGKLICASNENNVLTDFFKTQVYDKKRSFKVTSSPSMDILVSSNLERLIFHLSGNSAEKTAVLMAALNEHGQYELTDFDAEILELFAADYATEQETAAEIKRVYQASDYIEDPHTAVASAVYQKYLAETGDRCKTVIASTASPYKFPVVAVEAVTGQTGLSDFEALGQLHELSGVALPPAVDGLETAPVRHKTTVAADQMQTAVEDYLGL
;
A
#
# COMPACT_ATOMS: atom_id res chain seq x y z
N MET A 1 -8.19 13.05 -25.42
CA MET A 1 -8.21 14.09 -24.36
C MET A 1 -7.36 13.56 -23.24
N THR A 2 -6.47 14.37 -22.70
CA THR A 2 -5.63 13.97 -21.55
C THR A 2 -6.50 13.74 -20.33
N LEU A 3 -6.22 12.66 -19.59
CA LEU A 3 -6.93 12.32 -18.35
C LEU A 3 -6.70 13.42 -17.31
N VAL A 4 -7.77 13.89 -16.70
CA VAL A 4 -7.71 14.97 -15.72
C VAL A 4 -7.81 14.39 -14.31
N TYR A 5 -6.85 14.74 -13.47
CA TYR A 5 -6.88 14.49 -12.03
C TYR A 5 -7.36 15.73 -11.29
N GLN A 6 -8.31 15.56 -10.41
CA GLN A 6 -8.92 16.63 -9.60
C GLN A 6 -8.73 16.36 -8.14
N SER A 7 -8.59 17.43 -7.33
CA SER A 7 -8.70 17.30 -5.89
C SER A 7 -10.10 16.84 -5.46
N THR A 8 -10.16 15.92 -4.52
CA THR A 8 -11.42 15.46 -3.93
C THR A 8 -12.17 16.56 -3.16
N ARG A 9 -11.53 17.71 -2.89
CA ARG A 9 -12.11 18.80 -2.08
C ARG A 9 -12.23 20.14 -2.82
N ASP A 10 -11.63 20.28 -4.01
CA ASP A 10 -11.71 21.49 -4.84
C ASP A 10 -11.79 21.12 -6.33
N GLU A 11 -12.94 21.37 -6.95
CA GLU A 11 -13.17 21.10 -8.38
C GLU A 11 -12.30 21.95 -9.32
N LYS A 12 -11.75 23.07 -8.84
CA LYS A 12 -10.86 23.95 -9.63
C LYS A 12 -9.40 23.48 -9.61
N ASN A 13 -9.02 22.68 -8.64
CA ASN A 13 -7.68 22.15 -8.53
C ASN A 13 -7.55 20.89 -9.40
N ARG A 14 -7.25 21.11 -10.68
CA ARG A 14 -7.14 20.09 -11.72
C ARG A 14 -5.74 20.09 -12.31
N VAL A 15 -5.17 18.89 -12.44
CA VAL A 15 -3.79 18.66 -12.88
C VAL A 15 -3.70 17.46 -13.81
N THR A 16 -2.55 17.28 -14.48
CA THR A 16 -2.22 16.06 -15.21
C THR A 16 -1.73 14.97 -14.25
N ALA A 17 -1.59 13.73 -14.72
CA ALA A 17 -1.11 12.61 -13.90
C ALA A 17 0.30 12.88 -13.32
N SER A 18 1.22 13.37 -14.17
CA SER A 18 2.59 13.68 -13.72
C SER A 18 2.63 14.79 -12.67
N GLN A 19 1.79 15.81 -12.78
CA GLN A 19 1.66 16.87 -11.80
C GLN A 19 1.07 16.35 -10.47
N ALA A 20 0.05 15.48 -10.54
CA ALA A 20 -0.55 14.86 -9.35
C ALA A 20 0.46 14.01 -8.57
N ILE A 21 1.30 13.24 -9.28
CA ILE A 21 2.37 12.42 -8.70
C ILE A 21 3.42 13.28 -8.00
N LEU A 22 3.85 14.38 -8.64
CA LEU A 22 4.85 15.30 -8.06
C LEU A 22 4.35 16.01 -6.83
N GLN A 23 3.11 16.47 -6.85
CA GLN A 23 2.49 17.16 -5.72
C GLN A 23 2.18 16.19 -4.57
N GLY A 24 1.81 14.95 -4.90
CA GLY A 24 1.44 13.89 -3.95
C GLY A 24 0.11 14.15 -3.22
N LEU A 25 -0.12 15.40 -2.80
CA LEU A 25 -1.33 15.86 -2.10
C LEU A 25 -1.75 17.21 -2.69
N ALA A 26 -3.05 17.45 -2.79
CA ALA A 26 -3.54 18.74 -3.24
C ALA A 26 -3.34 19.84 -2.17
N THR A 27 -3.18 21.08 -2.61
CA THR A 27 -2.91 22.23 -1.71
C THR A 27 -4.05 22.53 -0.74
N ASP A 28 -5.26 22.09 -1.06
CA ASP A 28 -6.46 22.18 -0.20
C ASP A 28 -6.54 21.02 0.81
N GLY A 29 -5.56 20.10 0.80
CA GLY A 29 -5.52 18.90 1.63
C GLY A 29 -6.36 17.75 1.09
N GLY A 30 -6.99 17.89 -0.08
CA GLY A 30 -7.69 16.83 -0.80
C GLY A 30 -6.73 15.87 -1.52
N LEU A 31 -7.26 14.78 -2.02
CA LEU A 31 -6.53 13.76 -2.74
C LEU A 31 -6.77 13.87 -4.24
N PHE A 32 -5.72 13.76 -5.06
CA PHE A 32 -5.92 13.70 -6.50
C PHE A 32 -6.54 12.37 -6.92
N THR A 33 -7.57 12.44 -7.75
CA THR A 33 -8.29 11.29 -8.31
C THR A 33 -8.71 11.58 -9.75
N PRO A 34 -8.76 10.59 -10.66
CA PRO A 34 -9.27 10.80 -11.99
C PRO A 34 -10.78 11.06 -11.94
N ILE A 35 -11.25 12.08 -12.67
CA ILE A 35 -12.68 12.42 -12.75
C ILE A 35 -13.47 11.57 -13.74
N THR A 36 -12.76 10.88 -14.61
CA THR A 36 -13.28 9.89 -15.57
C THR A 36 -12.30 8.72 -15.62
N TYR A 37 -12.81 7.54 -15.97
CA TYR A 37 -11.93 6.37 -16.13
C TYR A 37 -11.53 6.20 -17.59
N PRO A 38 -10.26 5.85 -17.86
CA PRO A 38 -9.80 5.61 -19.20
C PRO A 38 -10.46 4.34 -19.78
N GLN A 39 -10.63 4.31 -21.10
CA GLN A 39 -11.01 3.09 -21.80
C GLN A 39 -9.75 2.23 -22.02
N VAL A 40 -9.77 1.01 -21.51
CA VAL A 40 -8.67 0.03 -21.64
C VAL A 40 -9.21 -1.21 -22.34
N ASP A 41 -8.51 -1.68 -23.36
CA ASP A 41 -8.85 -2.95 -24.01
C ASP A 41 -8.27 -4.13 -23.22
N LEU A 42 -9.06 -4.65 -22.30
CA LEU A 42 -8.70 -5.81 -21.49
C LEU A 42 -9.02 -7.12 -22.21
N ASP A 43 -8.31 -7.40 -23.31
CA ASP A 43 -8.42 -8.68 -24.04
C ASP A 43 -7.73 -9.81 -23.27
N PHE A 44 -8.43 -10.42 -22.31
CA PHE A 44 -7.89 -11.50 -21.49
C PHE A 44 -7.52 -12.76 -22.28
N ALA A 45 -8.02 -12.93 -23.49
CA ALA A 45 -7.56 -14.01 -24.37
C ALA A 45 -6.11 -13.83 -24.82
N LYS A 46 -5.62 -12.58 -24.84
CA LYS A 46 -4.22 -12.25 -25.09
C LYS A 46 -3.44 -12.02 -23.80
N LEU A 47 -4.04 -11.30 -22.83
CA LEU A 47 -3.39 -10.94 -21.58
C LEU A 47 -2.96 -12.15 -20.73
N LYS A 48 -3.63 -13.30 -20.87
CA LYS A 48 -3.24 -14.54 -20.15
C LYS A 48 -1.79 -14.99 -20.38
N ASP A 49 -1.20 -14.61 -21.52
CA ASP A 49 0.18 -14.95 -21.85
C ASP A 49 1.15 -13.77 -21.67
N ALA A 50 0.64 -12.60 -21.26
CA ALA A 50 1.44 -11.41 -21.03
C ALA A 50 2.23 -11.51 -19.71
N SER A 51 3.40 -10.89 -19.70
CA SER A 51 4.19 -10.66 -18.48
C SER A 51 3.54 -9.58 -17.62
N TYR A 52 3.94 -9.52 -16.33
CA TYR A 52 3.50 -8.44 -15.44
C TYR A 52 3.82 -7.05 -16.00
N GLN A 53 5.02 -6.89 -16.59
CA GLN A 53 5.47 -5.64 -17.18
C GLN A 53 4.61 -5.21 -18.39
N GLU A 54 4.17 -6.15 -19.22
CA GLU A 54 3.27 -5.86 -20.34
C GLU A 54 1.88 -5.44 -19.87
N VAL A 55 1.34 -6.10 -18.84
CA VAL A 55 0.08 -5.66 -18.20
C VAL A 55 0.25 -4.30 -17.53
N ALA A 56 1.40 -4.06 -16.85
CA ALA A 56 1.71 -2.77 -16.28
C ALA A 56 1.74 -1.66 -17.33
N LYS A 57 2.37 -1.91 -18.47
CA LYS A 57 2.41 -0.95 -19.59
C LYS A 57 1.00 -0.61 -20.08
N LEU A 58 0.15 -1.60 -20.28
CA LEU A 58 -1.24 -1.41 -20.71
C LEU A 58 -2.02 -0.52 -19.73
N VAL A 59 -1.99 -0.85 -18.45
CA VAL A 59 -2.76 -0.15 -17.42
C VAL A 59 -2.19 1.24 -17.15
N LEU A 60 -0.87 1.34 -16.96
CA LEU A 60 -0.22 2.62 -16.63
C LEU A 60 -0.32 3.63 -17.76
N SER A 61 -0.20 3.21 -19.02
CA SER A 61 -0.37 4.10 -20.18
C SER A 61 -1.75 4.76 -20.22
N ALA A 62 -2.77 4.07 -19.75
CA ALA A 62 -4.12 4.61 -19.72
C ALA A 62 -4.34 5.64 -18.60
N PHE A 63 -3.79 5.39 -17.41
CA PHE A 63 -3.93 6.29 -16.25
C PHE A 63 -2.89 7.41 -16.23
N LEU A 64 -1.72 7.21 -16.82
CA LEU A 64 -0.61 8.15 -16.84
C LEU A 64 -0.37 8.64 -18.29
N ASP A 65 -1.43 9.08 -18.95
CA ASP A 65 -1.49 9.38 -20.38
C ASP A 65 -0.69 10.61 -20.83
N ASP A 66 -0.18 11.38 -19.88
CA ASP A 66 0.77 12.46 -20.14
C ASP A 66 2.25 12.01 -20.07
N PHE A 67 2.53 10.74 -19.73
CA PHE A 67 3.83 10.12 -19.92
C PHE A 67 3.93 9.52 -21.32
N SER A 68 5.08 9.66 -21.95
CA SER A 68 5.36 8.97 -23.22
C SER A 68 5.59 7.48 -22.99
N GLU A 69 5.44 6.69 -24.06
CA GLU A 69 5.70 5.25 -24.02
C GLU A 69 7.12 4.94 -23.51
N ALA A 70 8.14 5.67 -23.98
CA ALA A 70 9.52 5.47 -23.56
C ALA A 70 9.75 5.84 -22.08
N GLU A 71 9.06 6.85 -21.56
CA GLU A 71 9.11 7.22 -20.14
C GLU A 71 8.50 6.12 -19.27
N LEU A 72 7.36 5.56 -19.68
CA LEU A 72 6.72 4.46 -18.94
C LEU A 72 7.54 3.17 -19.03
N ASP A 73 8.07 2.82 -20.19
CA ASP A 73 8.95 1.66 -20.35
C ASP A 73 10.18 1.76 -19.43
N HIS A 74 10.78 2.95 -19.33
CA HIS A 74 11.86 3.21 -18.40
C HIS A 74 11.42 2.97 -16.94
N CYS A 75 10.29 3.56 -16.52
CA CYS A 75 9.79 3.40 -15.15
C CYS A 75 9.48 1.93 -14.81
N ILE A 76 8.79 1.23 -15.69
CA ILE A 76 8.38 -0.17 -15.51
C ILE A 76 9.58 -1.10 -15.43
N THR A 77 10.54 -0.95 -16.36
CA THR A 77 11.73 -1.81 -16.42
C THR A 77 12.62 -1.66 -15.20
N HIS A 78 12.74 -0.44 -14.64
CA HIS A 78 13.55 -0.20 -13.45
C HIS A 78 12.81 -0.53 -12.14
N ALA A 79 11.50 -0.64 -12.19
CA ALA A 79 10.68 -1.00 -11.03
C ALA A 79 10.54 -2.51 -10.85
N TYR A 80 10.15 -3.21 -11.90
CA TYR A 80 9.79 -4.63 -11.87
C TYR A 80 10.88 -5.48 -12.54
N ASP A 81 12.01 -5.57 -11.87
CA ASP A 81 13.22 -6.26 -12.33
C ASP A 81 13.62 -7.38 -11.33
N SER A 82 14.89 -7.77 -11.34
CA SER A 82 15.46 -8.79 -10.45
C SER A 82 15.42 -8.47 -8.95
N LYS A 83 14.88 -7.32 -8.54
CA LYS A 83 14.57 -7.01 -7.13
C LYS A 83 13.38 -7.83 -6.62
N PHE A 84 12.56 -8.35 -7.52
CA PHE A 84 11.52 -9.32 -7.21
C PHE A 84 12.08 -10.74 -7.36
N ASP A 85 11.87 -11.57 -6.35
CA ASP A 85 12.42 -12.94 -6.31
C ASP A 85 11.57 -13.96 -7.08
N ASP A 86 10.39 -13.55 -7.58
CA ASP A 86 9.58 -14.34 -8.52
C ASP A 86 9.46 -13.62 -9.88
N ALA A 87 9.68 -14.38 -10.97
CA ALA A 87 9.60 -13.85 -12.33
C ALA A 87 8.19 -13.37 -12.74
N ALA A 88 7.15 -13.90 -12.11
CA ALA A 88 5.77 -13.45 -12.28
C ALA A 88 5.48 -12.13 -11.55
N ILE A 89 6.38 -11.63 -10.69
CA ILE A 89 6.25 -10.43 -9.86
C ILE A 89 5.11 -10.54 -8.83
N ALA A 90 3.93 -10.98 -9.24
CA ALA A 90 2.76 -11.19 -8.40
C ALA A 90 2.09 -12.53 -8.78
N PRO A 91 2.70 -13.66 -8.42
CA PRO A 91 2.15 -14.97 -8.73
C PRO A 91 0.84 -15.23 -8.01
N LEU A 92 -0.03 -16.04 -8.63
CA LEU A 92 -1.29 -16.48 -8.08
C LEU A 92 -1.18 -17.95 -7.64
N VAL A 93 -1.31 -18.19 -6.35
CA VAL A 93 -1.22 -19.52 -5.74
C VAL A 93 -2.62 -20.04 -5.45
N LYS A 94 -2.94 -21.24 -5.96
CA LYS A 94 -4.20 -21.93 -5.68
C LYS A 94 -4.11 -22.69 -4.36
N LEU A 95 -4.99 -22.38 -3.44
CA LEU A 95 -5.17 -23.07 -2.17
C LEU A 95 -6.53 -23.79 -2.13
N ASP A 96 -6.81 -24.48 -1.03
CA ASP A 96 -8.12 -25.11 -0.84
C ASP A 96 -9.21 -24.04 -0.67
N GLY A 97 -10.05 -23.90 -1.72
CA GLY A 97 -11.20 -22.99 -1.74
C GLY A 97 -10.89 -21.52 -2.06
N GLN A 98 -9.64 -21.12 -2.29
CA GLN A 98 -9.25 -19.73 -2.56
C GLN A 98 -8.00 -19.63 -3.43
N TYR A 99 -7.70 -18.40 -3.89
CA TYR A 99 -6.48 -18.08 -4.63
C TYR A 99 -5.76 -16.95 -3.89
N ASN A 100 -4.51 -17.16 -3.50
CA ASN A 100 -3.70 -16.11 -2.89
C ASN A 100 -2.86 -15.42 -3.96
N LEU A 101 -3.07 -14.13 -4.16
CA LEU A 101 -2.25 -13.27 -5.01
C LEU A 101 -1.08 -12.75 -4.18
N GLU A 102 0.09 -13.34 -4.40
CA GLU A 102 1.28 -13.00 -3.62
C GLU A 102 1.89 -11.68 -4.09
N LEU A 103 1.74 -10.64 -3.29
CA LEU A 103 2.21 -9.28 -3.57
C LEU A 103 3.51 -8.93 -2.83
N PHE A 104 4.22 -9.92 -2.33
CA PHE A 104 5.32 -9.76 -1.39
C PHE A 104 6.69 -10.25 -1.90
N HIS A 105 6.83 -10.44 -3.20
CA HIS A 105 8.08 -10.88 -3.82
C HIS A 105 9.12 -9.78 -4.03
N GLY A 106 8.81 -8.54 -3.64
CA GLY A 106 9.71 -7.40 -3.73
C GLY A 106 10.74 -7.33 -2.60
N ALA A 107 11.60 -6.31 -2.68
CA ALA A 107 12.77 -6.12 -1.81
C ALA A 107 12.47 -6.04 -0.31
N THR A 108 11.24 -5.79 0.09
CA THR A 108 10.84 -5.67 1.51
C THR A 108 9.78 -6.67 1.94
N ILE A 109 9.51 -7.65 1.06
CA ILE A 109 8.57 -8.75 1.28
C ILE A 109 7.17 -8.29 1.72
N ALA A 110 6.69 -7.18 1.14
CA ALA A 110 5.35 -6.65 1.35
C ALA A 110 4.81 -5.97 0.07
N PHE A 111 3.47 -5.95 -0.09
CA PHE A 111 2.79 -5.39 -1.27
C PHE A 111 3.14 -3.92 -1.56
N LYS A 112 3.66 -3.21 -0.56
CA LYS A 112 4.07 -1.82 -0.72
C LYS A 112 5.16 -1.66 -1.78
N ASP A 113 5.97 -2.69 -2.00
CA ASP A 113 6.99 -2.73 -3.04
C ASP A 113 6.38 -2.60 -4.45
N MET A 114 5.17 -3.14 -4.68
CA MET A 114 4.49 -3.06 -5.98
C MET A 114 4.31 -1.62 -6.48
N ALA A 115 4.15 -0.68 -5.57
CA ALA A 115 4.01 0.74 -5.91
C ALA A 115 5.25 1.57 -5.57
N LEU A 116 5.98 1.23 -4.50
CA LEU A 116 7.15 2.01 -4.08
C LEU A 116 8.39 1.72 -4.93
N SER A 117 8.44 0.60 -5.65
CA SER A 117 9.50 0.35 -6.64
C SER A 117 9.39 1.25 -7.87
N ILE A 118 8.18 1.60 -8.30
CA ILE A 118 7.97 2.43 -9.49
C ILE A 118 7.85 3.93 -9.18
N LEU A 119 7.34 4.29 -8.01
CA LEU A 119 7.09 5.68 -7.64
C LEU A 119 8.29 6.62 -7.83
N PRO A 120 9.52 6.29 -7.39
CA PRO A 120 10.67 7.18 -7.57
C PRO A 120 10.97 7.44 -9.06
N HIS A 121 10.82 6.45 -9.92
CA HIS A 121 11.01 6.60 -11.36
C HIS A 121 9.92 7.47 -11.99
N LEU A 122 8.66 7.30 -11.58
CA LEU A 122 7.57 8.19 -12.01
C LEU A 122 7.80 9.64 -11.55
N MET A 123 8.22 9.84 -10.29
CA MET A 123 8.48 11.18 -9.75
C MET A 123 9.64 11.87 -10.44
N THR A 124 10.76 11.19 -10.66
CA THR A 124 11.94 11.79 -11.32
C THR A 124 11.69 12.05 -12.80
N THR A 125 10.94 11.18 -13.47
CA THR A 125 10.49 11.39 -14.87
C THR A 125 9.55 12.58 -14.96
N ALA A 126 8.56 12.67 -14.06
CA ALA A 126 7.64 13.81 -13.99
C ALA A 126 8.39 15.12 -13.70
N ALA A 127 9.38 15.12 -12.78
CA ALA A 127 10.20 16.29 -12.49
C ALA A 127 10.94 16.78 -13.73
N LYS A 128 11.59 15.88 -14.47
CA LYS A 128 12.25 16.21 -15.74
C LYS A 128 11.29 16.80 -16.76
N LYS A 129 10.10 16.20 -16.91
CA LYS A 129 9.04 16.62 -17.82
C LYS A 129 8.59 18.06 -17.55
N HIS A 130 8.52 18.47 -16.30
CA HIS A 130 8.13 19.81 -15.87
C HIS A 130 9.32 20.77 -15.68
N GLY A 131 10.52 20.37 -16.09
CA GLY A 131 11.74 21.23 -15.99
C GLY A 131 12.12 21.55 -14.55
N LEU A 132 11.76 20.69 -13.57
CA LEU A 132 12.15 20.86 -12.19
C LEU A 132 13.57 20.36 -11.98
N GLU A 133 14.46 21.27 -11.57
CA GLU A 133 15.87 20.97 -11.30
C GLU A 133 16.12 20.57 -9.82
N ASN A 134 15.12 20.75 -8.96
CA ASN A 134 15.24 20.48 -7.54
C ASN A 134 15.28 18.99 -7.28
N LYS A 135 16.19 18.57 -6.37
CA LYS A 135 16.19 17.21 -5.84
C LYS A 135 14.94 16.99 -4.96
N ILE A 136 14.28 15.86 -5.15
CA ILE A 136 13.09 15.49 -4.39
C ILE A 136 13.52 14.91 -3.04
N VAL A 137 13.07 15.49 -1.95
CA VAL A 137 13.30 15.00 -0.59
C VAL A 137 12.04 14.35 -0.06
N ILE A 138 12.13 13.07 0.21
CA ILE A 138 11.04 12.29 0.83
C ILE A 138 11.26 12.26 2.33
N LEU A 139 10.30 12.80 3.08
CA LEU A 139 10.23 12.60 4.52
C LEU A 139 9.11 11.62 4.84
N THR A 140 9.40 10.66 5.72
CA THR A 140 8.36 9.74 6.18
C THR A 140 8.56 9.35 7.65
N ALA A 141 7.46 9.29 8.39
CA ALA A 141 7.40 8.59 9.66
C ALA A 141 6.85 7.19 9.42
N THR A 142 7.39 6.19 10.07
CA THR A 142 6.98 4.80 9.87
C THR A 142 6.86 4.04 11.19
N SER A 143 5.90 3.12 11.24
CA SER A 143 5.81 2.06 12.24
C SER A 143 6.51 0.77 11.78
N GLY A 144 7.34 0.82 10.71
CA GLY A 144 8.12 -0.30 10.19
C GLY A 144 8.05 -0.43 8.66
N ASP A 145 6.96 -0.92 8.11
CA ASP A 145 6.87 -1.39 6.73
C ASP A 145 6.99 -0.32 5.65
N THR A 146 6.24 0.79 5.80
CA THR A 146 6.18 1.81 4.73
C THR A 146 7.51 2.53 4.55
N GLY A 147 8.19 2.84 5.66
CA GLY A 147 9.51 3.49 5.61
C GLY A 147 10.54 2.60 4.96
N LYS A 148 10.57 1.31 5.33
CA LYS A 148 11.50 0.36 4.71
C LYS A 148 11.26 0.20 3.22
N ALA A 149 10.01 0.03 2.79
CA ALA A 149 9.66 -0.10 1.38
C ALA A 149 9.97 1.19 0.57
N ALA A 150 9.73 2.37 1.17
CA ALA A 150 10.10 3.63 0.55
C ALA A 150 11.63 3.75 0.40
N MET A 151 12.40 3.42 1.44
CA MET A 151 13.87 3.44 1.35
C MET A 151 14.39 2.51 0.26
N ALA A 152 13.89 1.28 0.21
CA ALA A 152 14.31 0.31 -0.80
C ALA A 152 14.00 0.78 -2.22
N GLY A 153 12.82 1.40 -2.43
CA GLY A 153 12.42 1.95 -3.73
C GLY A 153 13.21 3.18 -4.15
N PHE A 154 13.54 4.07 -3.21
CA PHE A 154 14.28 5.32 -3.49
C PHE A 154 15.80 5.17 -3.41
N ALA A 155 16.33 4.03 -2.92
CA ALA A 155 17.77 3.82 -2.78
C ALA A 155 18.50 4.03 -4.11
N ASP A 156 19.51 4.91 -4.08
CA ASP A 156 20.36 5.25 -5.22
C ASP A 156 19.61 5.76 -6.48
N VAL A 157 18.35 6.18 -6.36
CA VAL A 157 17.61 6.82 -7.47
C VAL A 157 18.11 8.27 -7.61
N PRO A 158 18.69 8.64 -8.77
CA PRO A 158 19.25 9.97 -8.97
C PRO A 158 18.19 11.07 -8.86
N GLY A 159 18.53 12.17 -8.18
CA GLY A 159 17.61 13.30 -7.99
C GLY A 159 16.66 13.15 -6.82
N THR A 160 16.89 12.16 -5.95
CA THR A 160 16.09 11.95 -4.73
C THR A 160 16.95 11.88 -3.47
N GLU A 161 16.36 12.24 -2.34
CA GLU A 161 16.82 11.94 -0.99
C GLU A 161 15.67 11.38 -0.18
N ILE A 162 15.92 10.44 0.72
CA ILE A 162 14.89 9.92 1.61
C ILE A 162 15.38 9.89 3.05
N ILE A 163 14.55 10.44 3.94
CA ILE A 163 14.78 10.45 5.38
C ILE A 163 13.60 9.80 6.07
N VAL A 164 13.88 8.74 6.82
CA VAL A 164 12.86 7.93 7.50
C VAL A 164 13.04 8.05 9.00
N PHE A 165 11.97 8.41 9.69
CA PHE A 165 11.89 8.46 11.15
C PHE A 165 11.08 7.27 11.68
N TYR A 166 11.58 6.61 12.72
CA TYR A 166 10.86 5.53 13.40
C TYR A 166 11.02 5.63 14.91
N PRO A 167 10.01 5.21 15.71
CA PRO A 167 10.13 5.16 17.16
C PRO A 167 11.10 4.03 17.56
N LYS A 168 12.11 4.36 18.36
CA LYS A 168 13.22 3.47 18.73
C LYS A 168 12.78 2.11 19.29
N ASP A 169 11.73 2.11 20.10
CA ASP A 169 11.20 0.90 20.75
C ASP A 169 9.81 0.51 20.21
N GLY A 170 9.42 1.08 19.05
CA GLY A 170 8.08 0.92 18.47
C GLY A 170 8.00 0.01 17.24
N VAL A 171 9.09 -0.72 16.90
CA VAL A 171 9.16 -1.64 15.76
C VAL A 171 9.80 -2.96 16.18
N SER A 172 9.53 -4.06 15.45
CA SER A 172 10.19 -5.34 15.71
C SER A 172 11.69 -5.27 15.40
N LYS A 173 12.49 -6.20 15.95
CA LYS A 173 13.92 -6.24 15.70
C LYS A 173 14.25 -6.46 14.23
N VAL A 174 13.47 -7.29 13.54
CA VAL A 174 13.59 -7.50 12.09
C VAL A 174 13.33 -6.19 11.35
N GLN A 175 12.26 -5.48 11.66
CA GLN A 175 11.94 -4.19 11.01
C GLN A 175 13.01 -3.13 11.28
N GLU A 176 13.49 -3.02 12.52
CA GLU A 176 14.58 -2.11 12.88
C GLU A 176 15.83 -2.39 12.04
N LEU A 177 16.26 -3.65 12.00
CA LEU A 177 17.45 -4.03 11.24
C LEU A 177 17.25 -3.85 9.74
N GLN A 178 16.08 -4.18 9.20
CA GLN A 178 15.79 -3.90 7.79
C GLN A 178 15.96 -2.42 7.44
N MET A 179 15.63 -1.49 8.34
CA MET A 179 15.84 -0.06 8.13
C MET A 179 17.30 0.35 8.37
N THR A 180 17.88 -0.03 9.52
CA THR A 180 19.19 0.45 9.95
C THR A 180 20.36 -0.14 9.17
N THR A 181 20.17 -1.24 8.47
CA THR A 181 21.14 -1.85 7.54
C THR A 181 20.98 -1.42 6.09
N GLN A 182 19.91 -0.66 5.75
CA GLN A 182 19.62 -0.25 4.38
C GLN A 182 20.83 0.43 3.73
N THR A 183 21.12 0.04 2.51
CA THR A 183 22.12 0.65 1.64
C THR A 183 21.52 1.79 0.82
N GLY A 184 22.36 2.59 0.20
CA GLY A 184 21.97 3.71 -0.66
C GLY A 184 22.61 5.00 -0.17
N ALA A 185 23.26 5.74 -1.08
CA ALA A 185 23.97 6.99 -0.74
C ALA A 185 23.00 8.13 -0.38
N ASN A 186 21.73 8.02 -0.80
CA ASN A 186 20.68 9.01 -0.62
C ASN A 186 19.63 8.57 0.43
N THR A 187 19.95 7.56 1.26
CA THR A 187 19.01 7.02 2.27
C THR A 187 19.49 7.36 3.68
N HIS A 188 18.58 7.88 4.52
CA HIS A 188 18.86 8.25 5.90
C HIS A 188 17.76 7.71 6.81
N VAL A 189 18.18 7.15 7.95
CA VAL A 189 17.27 6.58 8.96
C VAL A 189 17.59 7.17 10.31
N VAL A 190 16.57 7.64 10.98
CA VAL A 190 16.69 8.29 12.30
C VAL A 190 15.70 7.65 13.26
N ALA A 191 16.22 7.06 14.32
CA ALA A 191 15.42 6.65 15.46
C ALA A 191 15.01 7.88 16.27
N ILE A 192 13.80 7.91 16.80
CA ILE A 192 13.38 8.97 17.71
C ILE A 192 13.09 8.42 19.10
N ASP A 193 13.50 9.19 20.11
CA ASP A 193 13.06 9.00 21.48
C ASP A 193 11.65 9.63 21.60
N GLY A 194 10.63 8.84 21.23
CA GLY A 194 9.23 9.22 21.15
C GLY A 194 8.39 8.09 20.53
N ASN A 195 7.12 8.37 20.29
CA ASN A 195 6.21 7.40 19.67
C ASN A 195 5.96 7.73 18.19
N PHE A 196 5.16 6.89 17.51
CA PHE A 196 4.83 7.07 16.09
C PHE A 196 4.05 8.36 15.81
N ASP A 197 3.16 8.77 16.73
CA ASP A 197 2.37 9.99 16.57
C ASP A 197 3.25 11.24 16.67
N ASP A 198 4.28 11.21 17.55
CA ASP A 198 5.30 12.27 17.63
C ASP A 198 6.05 12.40 16.31
N ALA A 199 6.52 11.27 15.76
CA ALA A 199 7.21 11.26 14.46
C ALA A 199 6.33 11.83 13.35
N GLN A 200 5.08 11.38 13.27
CA GLN A 200 4.14 11.79 12.23
C GLN A 200 3.76 13.27 12.34
N THR A 201 3.58 13.76 13.57
CA THR A 201 3.27 15.16 13.84
C THR A 201 4.41 16.07 13.41
N ASN A 202 5.64 15.74 13.78
CA ASN A 202 6.81 16.53 13.41
C ASN A 202 7.07 16.52 11.89
N VAL A 203 6.88 15.37 11.21
CA VAL A 203 6.95 15.32 9.73
C VAL A 203 5.91 16.26 9.11
N LYS A 204 4.66 16.28 9.61
CA LYS A 204 3.62 17.19 9.12
C LYS A 204 3.98 18.66 9.39
N HIS A 205 4.58 18.97 10.54
CA HIS A 205 5.04 20.32 10.86
C HIS A 205 6.10 20.78 9.86
N MET A 206 7.12 19.96 9.58
CA MET A 206 8.17 20.29 8.60
C MET A 206 7.62 20.49 7.18
N PHE A 207 6.61 19.69 6.75
CA PHE A 207 5.95 19.89 5.46
C PHE A 207 5.21 21.23 5.36
N ASN A 208 4.69 21.75 6.47
CA ASN A 208 3.93 23.00 6.54
C ASN A 208 4.80 24.21 6.90
N ASP A 209 6.05 24.02 7.29
CA ASP A 209 6.99 25.09 7.62
C ASP A 209 7.43 25.83 6.34
N THR A 210 6.94 27.07 6.20
CA THR A 210 7.21 27.93 5.05
C THR A 210 8.66 28.36 4.97
N ASP A 211 9.33 28.59 6.11
CA ASP A 211 10.70 29.05 6.17
C ASP A 211 11.68 27.90 5.81
N LEU A 212 11.42 26.70 6.33
CA LEU A 212 12.15 25.52 5.95
C LEU A 212 12.00 25.22 4.46
N ARG A 213 10.80 25.31 3.91
CA ARG A 213 10.55 25.11 2.47
C ARG A 213 11.24 26.15 1.61
N ALA A 214 11.32 27.41 2.03
CA ALA A 214 12.06 28.44 1.32
C ALA A 214 13.56 28.13 1.30
N ARG A 215 14.16 27.75 2.42
CA ARG A 215 15.58 27.35 2.51
C ARG A 215 15.87 26.12 1.65
N LEU A 216 15.00 25.13 1.64
CA LEU A 216 15.13 23.97 0.73
C LEU A 216 15.22 24.42 -0.73
N LEU A 217 14.32 25.29 -1.17
CA LEU A 217 14.32 25.80 -2.54
C LEU A 217 15.59 26.57 -2.90
N GLU A 218 16.15 27.36 -1.97
CA GLU A 218 17.45 28.03 -2.15
C GLU A 218 18.61 27.03 -2.39
N HIS A 219 18.52 25.82 -1.78
CA HIS A 219 19.49 24.74 -1.96
C HIS A 219 19.10 23.75 -3.08
N LYS A 220 18.14 24.11 -3.94
CA LYS A 220 17.61 23.24 -5.00
C LYS A 220 17.05 21.91 -4.48
N LEU A 221 16.36 21.95 -3.35
CA LEU A 221 15.69 20.83 -2.71
C LEU A 221 14.19 21.13 -2.62
N GLN A 222 13.37 20.11 -2.63
CA GLN A 222 11.94 20.26 -2.37
C GLN A 222 11.34 19.01 -1.72
N PHE A 223 10.48 19.20 -0.74
CA PHE A 223 9.74 18.09 -0.15
C PHE A 223 8.72 17.50 -1.12
N SER A 224 8.59 16.18 -1.06
CA SER A 224 7.47 15.45 -1.64
C SER A 224 7.10 14.25 -0.75
N SER A 225 5.96 13.64 -1.03
CA SER A 225 5.41 12.56 -0.22
C SER A 225 5.33 11.24 -0.97
N ALA A 226 5.87 10.18 -0.36
CA ALA A 226 5.71 8.80 -0.80
C ALA A 226 4.60 8.06 -0.03
N ASN A 227 3.72 8.76 0.69
CA ASN A 227 2.62 8.17 1.43
C ASN A 227 1.56 7.55 0.51
N SER A 228 0.69 6.69 1.07
CA SER A 228 -0.38 6.02 0.32
C SER A 228 -1.40 6.96 -0.33
N MET A 229 -1.42 8.23 0.10
CA MET A 229 -2.26 9.29 -0.48
C MET A 229 -1.79 9.76 -1.86
N ASN A 230 -0.50 9.60 -2.20
CA ASN A 230 0.00 9.93 -3.53
C ASN A 230 -0.64 9.00 -4.56
N ILE A 231 -1.21 9.58 -5.63
CA ILE A 231 -1.85 8.80 -6.70
C ILE A 231 -0.86 7.87 -7.41
N GLY A 232 0.42 8.22 -7.45
CA GLY A 232 1.51 7.37 -7.94
C GLY A 232 1.75 6.10 -7.12
N ARG A 233 1.16 6.02 -5.91
CA ARG A 233 1.09 4.80 -5.10
C ARG A 233 -0.15 3.96 -5.38
N LEU A 234 -1.23 4.57 -5.84
CA LEU A 234 -2.50 3.90 -6.09
C LEU A 234 -2.57 3.26 -7.48
N VAL A 235 -2.22 4.02 -8.50
CA VAL A 235 -2.35 3.59 -9.90
C VAL A 235 -1.56 2.29 -10.20
N PRO A 236 -0.32 2.10 -9.75
CA PRO A 236 0.40 0.84 -9.98
C PRO A 236 -0.27 -0.39 -9.36
N GLN A 237 -1.11 -0.22 -8.36
CA GLN A 237 -1.82 -1.33 -7.72
C GLN A 237 -2.99 -1.86 -8.57
N ILE A 238 -3.46 -1.11 -9.56
CA ILE A 238 -4.49 -1.59 -10.49
C ILE A 238 -3.96 -2.78 -11.31
N VAL A 239 -2.67 -2.77 -11.62
CA VAL A 239 -1.99 -3.74 -12.50
C VAL A 239 -2.17 -5.17 -12.01
N TYR A 240 -1.89 -5.42 -10.74
CA TYR A 240 -1.92 -6.79 -10.23
C TYR A 240 -3.31 -7.41 -10.15
N TYR A 241 -4.39 -6.62 -10.10
CA TYR A 241 -5.75 -7.13 -10.21
C TYR A 241 -6.07 -7.60 -11.62
N VAL A 242 -5.68 -6.83 -12.63
CA VAL A 242 -5.81 -7.24 -14.05
C VAL A 242 -4.94 -8.46 -14.32
N TYR A 243 -3.73 -8.50 -13.78
CA TYR A 243 -2.81 -9.62 -13.93
C TYR A 243 -3.32 -10.90 -13.23
N ALA A 244 -3.97 -10.79 -12.08
CA ALA A 244 -4.57 -11.94 -11.37
C ALA A 244 -5.67 -12.59 -12.22
N ASP A 245 -6.56 -11.83 -12.83
CA ASP A 245 -7.60 -12.34 -13.72
C ASP A 245 -6.97 -13.05 -14.93
N ALA A 246 -5.96 -12.45 -15.54
CA ALA A 246 -5.22 -13.05 -16.64
C ALA A 246 -4.58 -14.40 -16.26
N GLN A 247 -4.04 -14.53 -15.04
CA GLN A 247 -3.50 -15.80 -14.52
C GLN A 247 -4.60 -16.85 -14.31
N LEU A 248 -5.78 -16.46 -13.80
CA LEU A 248 -6.92 -17.39 -13.65
C LEU A 248 -7.41 -17.90 -15.01
N VAL A 249 -7.46 -17.03 -16.03
CA VAL A 249 -7.79 -17.44 -17.41
C VAL A 249 -6.71 -18.37 -17.96
N LYS A 250 -5.41 -18.07 -17.76
CA LYS A 250 -4.28 -18.90 -18.21
C LYS A 250 -4.34 -20.31 -17.67
N THR A 251 -4.66 -20.44 -16.40
CA THR A 251 -4.73 -21.76 -15.72
C THR A 251 -6.05 -22.48 -15.92
N GLY A 252 -7.03 -21.86 -16.63
CA GLY A 252 -8.34 -22.44 -16.90
C GLY A 252 -9.26 -22.52 -15.69
N GLU A 253 -8.96 -21.73 -14.64
CA GLU A 253 -9.80 -21.66 -13.44
C GLU A 253 -11.07 -20.84 -13.67
N ILE A 254 -11.02 -19.91 -14.62
CA ILE A 254 -12.16 -19.13 -15.12
C ILE A 254 -12.10 -19.06 -16.66
N THR A 255 -13.24 -18.72 -17.27
CA THR A 255 -13.33 -18.31 -18.68
C THR A 255 -13.33 -16.79 -18.79
N VAL A 256 -12.93 -16.27 -19.96
CA VAL A 256 -12.92 -14.82 -20.20
C VAL A 256 -14.30 -14.23 -19.95
N GLY A 257 -14.36 -13.22 -19.07
CA GLY A 257 -15.58 -12.51 -18.70
C GLY A 257 -16.30 -13.07 -17.47
N ASP A 258 -15.85 -14.21 -16.92
CA ASP A 258 -16.35 -14.67 -15.63
C ASP A 258 -15.98 -13.65 -14.53
N LYS A 259 -16.90 -13.44 -13.59
CA LYS A 259 -16.63 -12.54 -12.48
C LYS A 259 -15.71 -13.19 -11.43
N VAL A 260 -14.83 -12.35 -10.85
CA VAL A 260 -13.93 -12.73 -9.76
C VAL A 260 -14.18 -11.81 -8.56
N ASN A 261 -14.26 -12.38 -7.37
CA ASN A 261 -14.27 -11.61 -6.13
C ASN A 261 -12.84 -11.37 -5.68
N PHE A 262 -12.61 -10.22 -5.04
CA PHE A 262 -11.34 -9.91 -4.40
C PHE A 262 -11.54 -9.61 -2.92
N THR A 263 -10.84 -10.35 -2.06
CA THR A 263 -10.79 -10.06 -0.62
C THR A 263 -9.48 -9.37 -0.31
N VAL A 264 -9.56 -8.21 0.33
CA VAL A 264 -8.40 -7.34 0.53
C VAL A 264 -8.26 -6.98 2.00
N PRO A 265 -7.12 -7.35 2.65
CA PRO A 265 -6.82 -6.84 3.99
C PRO A 265 -6.63 -5.33 3.90
N THR A 266 -7.47 -4.58 4.60
CA THR A 266 -7.65 -3.16 4.33
C THR A 266 -7.37 -2.29 5.55
N GLY A 267 -6.40 -1.38 5.40
CA GLY A 267 -6.15 -0.26 6.31
C GLY A 267 -6.47 1.06 5.63
N ASN A 268 -5.48 1.68 4.97
CA ASN A 268 -5.61 2.99 4.31
C ASN A 268 -6.40 2.98 2.99
N PHE A 269 -7.10 1.91 2.68
CA PHE A 269 -8.03 1.75 1.54
C PHE A 269 -7.39 1.83 0.13
N GLY A 270 -6.10 2.03 0.00
CA GLY A 270 -5.42 2.18 -1.30
C GLY A 270 -5.53 0.92 -2.15
N ASN A 271 -5.25 -0.25 -1.57
CA ASN A 271 -5.24 -1.53 -2.25
C ASN A 271 -6.64 -1.90 -2.81
N ILE A 272 -7.68 -1.90 -1.98
CA ILE A 272 -9.04 -2.25 -2.42
C ILE A 272 -9.62 -1.20 -3.38
N LEU A 273 -9.26 0.08 -3.24
CA LEU A 273 -9.64 1.13 -4.17
C LEU A 273 -9.01 0.91 -5.56
N ALA A 274 -7.79 0.36 -5.63
CA ALA A 274 -7.18 -0.02 -6.90
C ALA A 274 -7.98 -1.14 -7.59
N ALA A 275 -8.53 -2.09 -6.84
CA ALA A 275 -9.47 -3.10 -7.38
C ALA A 275 -10.77 -2.46 -7.90
N TYR A 276 -11.29 -1.45 -7.19
CA TYR A 276 -12.42 -0.66 -7.68
C TYR A 276 -12.08 0.06 -9.00
N TYR A 277 -10.89 0.65 -9.12
CA TYR A 277 -10.45 1.27 -10.38
C TYR A 277 -10.26 0.25 -11.50
N ALA A 278 -9.75 -0.96 -11.17
CA ALA A 278 -9.66 -2.05 -12.14
C ALA A 278 -11.04 -2.42 -12.71
N LYS A 279 -12.08 -2.48 -11.84
CA LYS A 279 -13.47 -2.67 -12.29
C LYS A 279 -13.93 -1.56 -13.23
N GLN A 280 -13.60 -0.30 -12.93
CA GLN A 280 -14.03 0.85 -13.74
C GLN A 280 -13.41 0.85 -15.14
N ILE A 281 -12.28 0.19 -15.35
CA ILE A 281 -11.65 0.03 -16.66
C ILE A 281 -12.04 -1.28 -17.37
N GLY A 282 -12.96 -2.07 -16.79
CA GLY A 282 -13.54 -3.24 -17.42
C GLY A 282 -13.17 -4.60 -16.84
N LEU A 283 -12.41 -4.67 -15.74
CA LEU A 283 -12.17 -5.95 -15.05
C LEU A 283 -13.51 -6.53 -14.53
N PRO A 284 -13.82 -7.81 -14.81
CA PRO A 284 -15.09 -8.42 -14.40
C PRO A 284 -15.12 -8.76 -12.91
N VAL A 285 -15.18 -7.73 -12.07
CA VAL A 285 -15.25 -7.88 -10.61
C VAL A 285 -16.66 -8.24 -10.15
N GLY A 286 -16.77 -9.29 -9.34
CA GLY A 286 -18.00 -9.68 -8.64
C GLY A 286 -18.22 -8.84 -7.39
N LYS A 287 -17.46 -9.12 -6.33
CA LYS A 287 -17.47 -8.37 -5.05
C LYS A 287 -16.05 -7.94 -4.66
N LEU A 288 -15.97 -6.81 -3.97
CA LEU A 288 -14.79 -6.35 -3.25
C LEU A 288 -15.06 -6.55 -1.76
N ILE A 289 -14.34 -7.49 -1.16
CA ILE A 289 -14.55 -7.86 0.25
C ILE A 289 -13.48 -7.13 1.07
N CYS A 290 -13.93 -6.09 1.77
CA CYS A 290 -13.09 -5.27 2.64
C CYS A 290 -12.90 -5.97 3.98
N ALA A 291 -11.72 -6.52 4.22
CA ALA A 291 -11.38 -7.21 5.45
C ALA A 291 -10.68 -6.25 6.43
N SER A 292 -11.21 -6.15 7.64
CA SER A 292 -10.61 -5.39 8.76
C SER A 292 -10.07 -6.34 9.83
N ASN A 293 -9.09 -5.87 10.61
CA ASN A 293 -8.76 -6.49 11.89
C ASN A 293 -9.67 -5.91 13.00
N GLU A 294 -9.29 -6.04 14.27
CA GLU A 294 -10.10 -5.53 15.37
C GLU A 294 -10.26 -3.98 15.38
N ASN A 295 -9.50 -3.26 14.56
CA ASN A 295 -9.73 -1.84 14.24
C ASN A 295 -10.73 -1.74 13.08
N ASN A 296 -11.96 -2.14 13.32
CA ASN A 296 -12.98 -2.46 12.32
C ASN A 296 -13.80 -1.26 11.82
N VAL A 297 -13.22 -0.05 11.81
CA VAL A 297 -13.92 1.17 11.39
C VAL A 297 -14.51 1.08 9.98
N LEU A 298 -13.81 0.42 9.05
CA LEU A 298 -14.30 0.23 7.68
C LEU A 298 -15.46 -0.77 7.62
N THR A 299 -15.42 -1.84 8.40
CA THR A 299 -16.51 -2.80 8.51
C THR A 299 -17.79 -2.12 8.95
N ASP A 300 -17.71 -1.33 10.03
CA ASP A 300 -18.87 -0.59 10.53
C ASP A 300 -19.37 0.44 9.50
N PHE A 301 -18.45 1.16 8.85
CA PHE A 301 -18.80 2.11 7.79
C PHE A 301 -19.59 1.46 6.66
N PHE A 302 -19.16 0.33 6.11
CA PHE A 302 -19.89 -0.33 5.03
C PHE A 302 -21.22 -0.92 5.47
N LYS A 303 -21.32 -1.36 6.73
CA LYS A 303 -22.57 -1.91 7.29
C LYS A 303 -23.60 -0.84 7.68
N THR A 304 -23.13 0.34 8.13
CA THR A 304 -24.00 1.38 8.71
C THR A 304 -24.03 2.69 7.92
N GLN A 305 -23.11 2.88 6.98
CA GLN A 305 -22.88 4.15 6.26
C GLN A 305 -22.45 5.30 7.18
N VAL A 306 -22.07 5.00 8.43
CA VAL A 306 -21.51 5.96 9.39
C VAL A 306 -20.02 5.66 9.58
N TYR A 307 -19.18 6.67 9.34
CA TYR A 307 -17.77 6.60 9.67
C TYR A 307 -17.54 7.26 11.03
N ASP A 308 -17.06 6.51 12.02
CA ASP A 308 -16.78 7.01 13.36
C ASP A 308 -15.38 6.60 13.82
N LYS A 309 -14.46 7.61 13.94
CA LYS A 309 -13.09 7.40 14.46
C LYS A 309 -12.99 7.45 15.97
N LYS A 310 -14.07 7.78 16.69
CA LYS A 310 -14.10 7.91 18.16
C LYS A 310 -14.22 6.53 18.81
N ARG A 311 -13.17 5.75 18.70
CA ARG A 311 -13.07 4.39 19.24
C ARG A 311 -11.67 4.13 19.79
N SER A 312 -11.53 3.11 20.62
CA SER A 312 -10.23 2.72 21.15
C SER A 312 -9.37 2.12 20.04
N PHE A 313 -8.14 2.61 19.92
CA PHE A 313 -7.14 2.02 19.05
C PHE A 313 -6.64 0.70 19.66
N LYS A 314 -6.52 -0.34 18.83
CA LYS A 314 -6.00 -1.65 19.22
C LYS A 314 -4.70 -1.93 18.48
N VAL A 315 -3.69 -2.38 19.18
CA VAL A 315 -2.46 -2.92 18.59
C VAL A 315 -2.68 -4.39 18.30
N THR A 316 -2.51 -4.79 17.06
CA THR A 316 -2.79 -6.16 16.60
C THR A 316 -1.56 -6.82 15.97
N SER A 317 -1.66 -8.11 15.65
CA SER A 317 -0.65 -8.85 14.89
C SER A 317 -0.58 -8.44 13.40
N SER A 318 -1.55 -7.66 12.91
CA SER A 318 -1.60 -7.13 11.53
C SER A 318 -1.47 -5.60 11.50
N PRO A 319 -0.31 -5.02 11.88
CA PRO A 319 -0.15 -3.60 12.19
C PRO A 319 -0.38 -2.66 11.02
N SER A 320 -0.25 -3.11 9.76
CA SER A 320 -0.56 -2.26 8.59
C SER A 320 -2.06 -1.95 8.44
N MET A 321 -2.91 -2.67 9.19
CA MET A 321 -4.36 -2.46 9.23
C MET A 321 -4.81 -1.73 10.51
N ASP A 322 -3.89 -1.41 11.42
CA ASP A 322 -4.17 -0.68 12.65
C ASP A 322 -4.39 0.80 12.35
N ILE A 323 -5.63 1.15 12.02
CA ILE A 323 -6.01 2.51 11.66
C ILE A 323 -7.36 2.90 12.28
N LEU A 324 -7.51 4.19 12.59
CA LEU A 324 -8.80 4.81 12.91
C LEU A 324 -9.29 5.74 11.79
N VAL A 325 -8.38 6.20 10.92
CA VAL A 325 -8.70 7.02 9.75
C VAL A 325 -8.13 6.36 8.51
N SER A 326 -9.01 5.95 7.61
CA SER A 326 -8.65 5.31 6.34
C SER A 326 -8.53 6.35 5.24
N SER A 327 -7.28 6.73 4.91
CA SER A 327 -7.00 7.94 4.12
C SER A 327 -7.57 7.90 2.69
N ASN A 328 -7.46 6.76 1.97
CA ASN A 328 -7.93 6.70 0.57
C ASN A 328 -9.43 6.43 0.45
N LEU A 329 -10.14 6.18 1.55
CA LEU A 329 -11.61 6.10 1.54
C LEU A 329 -12.22 7.42 1.03
N GLU A 330 -11.57 8.54 1.26
CA GLU A 330 -11.97 9.85 0.73
C GLU A 330 -12.16 9.83 -0.80
N ARG A 331 -11.33 9.09 -1.54
CA ARG A 331 -11.50 8.93 -3.00
C ARG A 331 -12.77 8.16 -3.36
N LEU A 332 -13.08 7.10 -2.60
CA LEU A 332 -14.33 6.38 -2.79
C LEU A 332 -15.54 7.26 -2.48
N ILE A 333 -15.49 8.03 -1.39
CA ILE A 333 -16.55 9.00 -1.03
C ILE A 333 -16.77 10.04 -2.12
N PHE A 334 -15.68 10.54 -2.72
CA PHE A 334 -15.77 11.44 -3.86
C PHE A 334 -16.54 10.80 -5.03
N HIS A 335 -16.24 9.55 -5.39
CA HIS A 335 -16.96 8.83 -6.45
C HIS A 335 -18.40 8.54 -6.06
N LEU A 336 -18.66 8.11 -4.84
CA LEU A 336 -20.00 7.89 -4.29
C LEU A 336 -20.88 9.14 -4.35
N SER A 337 -20.27 10.32 -4.19
CA SER A 337 -20.97 11.63 -4.25
C SER A 337 -21.26 12.13 -5.67
N GLY A 338 -20.98 11.32 -6.70
CA GLY A 338 -21.05 11.75 -8.09
C GLY A 338 -19.92 12.71 -8.49
N ASN A 339 -18.74 12.53 -7.89
CA ASN A 339 -17.54 13.37 -8.07
C ASN A 339 -17.73 14.80 -7.53
N SER A 340 -18.52 14.98 -6.47
CA SER A 340 -18.73 16.29 -5.83
C SER A 340 -17.63 16.60 -4.82
N ALA A 341 -16.77 17.56 -5.16
CA ALA A 341 -15.74 18.07 -4.25
C ALA A 341 -16.35 18.76 -3.01
N GLU A 342 -17.46 19.48 -3.18
CA GLU A 342 -18.16 20.16 -2.09
C GLU A 342 -18.68 19.16 -1.05
N LYS A 343 -19.43 18.12 -1.47
CA LYS A 343 -19.92 17.07 -0.57
C LYS A 343 -18.76 16.38 0.16
N THR A 344 -17.69 16.03 -0.56
CA THR A 344 -16.52 15.39 0.03
C THR A 344 -15.83 16.28 1.07
N ALA A 345 -15.63 17.57 0.76
CA ALA A 345 -15.02 18.53 1.68
C ALA A 345 -15.83 18.67 2.98
N VAL A 346 -17.15 18.72 2.89
CA VAL A 346 -18.05 18.78 4.06
C VAL A 346 -17.89 17.55 4.96
N LEU A 347 -17.85 16.33 4.37
CA LEU A 347 -17.69 15.11 5.14
C LEU A 347 -16.30 15.02 5.80
N MET A 348 -15.24 15.43 5.09
CA MET A 348 -13.88 15.44 5.64
C MET A 348 -13.73 16.50 6.76
N ALA A 349 -14.40 17.65 6.64
CA ALA A 349 -14.47 18.63 7.72
C ALA A 349 -15.19 18.06 8.95
N ALA A 350 -16.33 17.40 8.76
CA ALA A 350 -17.07 16.75 9.85
C ALA A 350 -16.22 15.66 10.55
N LEU A 351 -15.46 14.86 9.78
CA LEU A 351 -14.53 13.89 10.35
C LEU A 351 -13.44 14.54 11.22
N ASN A 352 -12.91 15.68 10.77
CA ASN A 352 -11.88 16.40 11.52
C ASN A 352 -12.43 17.05 12.79
N GLU A 353 -13.56 17.74 12.70
CA GLU A 353 -14.15 18.54 13.78
C GLU A 353 -14.92 17.69 14.78
N HIS A 354 -15.70 16.72 14.28
CA HIS A 354 -16.64 15.94 15.09
C HIS A 354 -16.23 14.47 15.24
N GLY A 355 -15.21 14.01 14.51
CA GLY A 355 -14.71 12.63 14.57
C GLY A 355 -15.59 11.61 13.85
N GLN A 356 -16.67 12.05 13.19
CA GLN A 356 -17.60 11.17 12.48
C GLN A 356 -18.30 11.89 11.33
N TYR A 357 -18.81 11.12 10.37
CA TYR A 357 -19.77 11.55 9.35
C TYR A 357 -20.71 10.40 8.98
N GLU A 358 -21.84 10.74 8.40
CA GLU A 358 -22.83 9.80 7.85
C GLU A 358 -23.02 10.07 6.36
N LEU A 359 -23.09 9.00 5.55
CA LEU A 359 -23.42 9.11 4.14
C LEU A 359 -24.93 9.26 3.98
N THR A 360 -25.35 10.36 3.37
CA THR A 360 -26.76 10.61 2.98
C THR A 360 -26.77 10.97 1.50
N ASP A 361 -27.64 10.30 0.73
CA ASP A 361 -27.81 10.58 -0.71
C ASP A 361 -26.54 10.30 -1.56
N PHE A 362 -26.05 9.05 -1.48
CA PHE A 362 -24.89 8.55 -2.21
C PHE A 362 -25.26 7.40 -3.15
N ASP A 363 -24.37 7.12 -4.11
CA ASP A 363 -24.58 6.05 -5.09
C ASP A 363 -24.58 4.67 -4.44
N ALA A 364 -25.76 4.08 -4.33
CA ALA A 364 -25.95 2.77 -3.73
C ALA A 364 -25.32 1.63 -4.54
N GLU A 365 -25.24 1.74 -5.87
CA GLU A 365 -24.68 0.69 -6.73
C GLU A 365 -23.17 0.51 -6.47
N ILE A 366 -22.46 1.61 -6.17
CA ILE A 366 -21.05 1.53 -5.80
C ILE A 366 -20.91 0.84 -4.44
N LEU A 367 -21.75 1.19 -3.46
CA LEU A 367 -21.71 0.55 -2.13
C LEU A 367 -22.05 -0.93 -2.18
N GLU A 368 -23.01 -1.33 -3.01
CA GLU A 368 -23.37 -2.73 -3.21
C GLU A 368 -22.25 -3.61 -3.78
N LEU A 369 -21.25 -3.01 -4.42
CA LEU A 369 -20.06 -3.72 -4.87
C LEU A 369 -19.23 -4.26 -3.69
N PHE A 370 -19.27 -3.57 -2.55
CA PHE A 370 -18.48 -3.91 -1.38
C PHE A 370 -19.25 -4.84 -0.42
N ALA A 371 -18.52 -5.82 0.11
CA ALA A 371 -18.87 -6.53 1.34
C ALA A 371 -17.79 -6.22 2.38
N ALA A 372 -18.12 -6.27 3.67
CA ALA A 372 -17.13 -5.98 4.71
C ALA A 372 -17.39 -6.77 5.98
N ASP A 373 -16.32 -7.30 6.53
CA ASP A 373 -16.32 -7.89 7.88
C ASP A 373 -14.91 -7.77 8.49
N TYR A 374 -14.74 -8.25 9.72
CA TYR A 374 -13.47 -8.21 10.44
C TYR A 374 -13.13 -9.55 11.08
N ALA A 375 -11.85 -9.75 11.37
CA ALA A 375 -11.38 -10.88 12.16
C ALA A 375 -10.73 -10.41 13.47
N THR A 376 -10.97 -11.18 14.52
CA THR A 376 -10.27 -11.02 15.81
C THR A 376 -8.89 -11.65 15.73
N GLU A 377 -8.00 -11.32 16.70
CA GLU A 377 -6.67 -11.95 16.81
C GLU A 377 -6.78 -13.48 16.90
N GLN A 378 -7.77 -13.98 17.64
CA GLN A 378 -8.00 -15.42 17.77
C GLN A 378 -8.42 -16.06 16.44
N GLU A 379 -9.31 -15.42 15.69
CA GLU A 379 -9.75 -15.89 14.37
C GLU A 379 -8.60 -15.85 13.37
N THR A 380 -7.78 -14.80 13.42
CA THR A 380 -6.58 -14.65 12.58
C THR A 380 -5.58 -15.79 12.82
N ALA A 381 -5.24 -16.08 14.07
CA ALA A 381 -4.34 -17.19 14.41
C ALA A 381 -4.93 -18.55 14.02
N ALA A 382 -6.24 -18.75 14.24
CA ALA A 382 -6.92 -19.98 13.83
C ALA A 382 -6.91 -20.17 12.31
N GLU A 383 -7.02 -19.09 11.55
CA GLU A 383 -7.02 -19.14 10.08
C GLU A 383 -5.63 -19.46 9.52
N ILE A 384 -4.54 -18.86 10.05
CA ILE A 384 -3.16 -19.25 9.68
C ILE A 384 -2.99 -20.77 9.85
N LYS A 385 -3.43 -21.29 11.00
CA LYS A 385 -3.35 -22.72 11.27
C LYS A 385 -4.19 -23.57 10.34
N ARG A 386 -5.43 -23.13 10.05
CA ARG A 386 -6.34 -23.83 9.13
C ARG A 386 -5.76 -23.93 7.73
N VAL A 387 -5.26 -22.83 7.18
CA VAL A 387 -4.69 -22.78 5.84
C VAL A 387 -3.43 -23.66 5.76
N TYR A 388 -2.57 -23.61 6.76
CA TYR A 388 -1.40 -24.48 6.85
C TYR A 388 -1.79 -25.98 6.85
N GLN A 389 -2.78 -26.36 7.65
CA GLN A 389 -3.23 -27.75 7.73
C GLN A 389 -3.89 -28.26 6.44
N ALA A 390 -4.54 -27.36 5.69
CA ALA A 390 -5.25 -27.73 4.46
C ALA A 390 -4.34 -27.72 3.22
N SER A 391 -3.30 -26.91 3.18
CA SER A 391 -2.55 -26.61 1.95
C SER A 391 -1.03 -26.57 2.14
N ASP A 392 -0.49 -26.84 3.32
CA ASP A 392 0.92 -26.66 3.68
C ASP A 392 1.45 -25.24 3.40
N TYR A 393 0.54 -24.25 3.35
CA TYR A 393 0.82 -22.86 3.06
C TYR A 393 0.66 -22.00 4.32
N ILE A 394 1.63 -21.14 4.60
CA ILE A 394 1.60 -20.27 5.78
C ILE A 394 1.31 -18.84 5.33
N GLU A 395 0.18 -18.30 5.78
CA GLU A 395 -0.19 -16.91 5.54
C GLU A 395 0.44 -15.98 6.59
N ASP A 396 0.77 -14.74 6.19
CA ASP A 396 1.03 -13.68 7.14
C ASP A 396 -0.28 -13.23 7.84
N PRO A 397 -0.20 -12.54 9.00
CA PRO A 397 -1.41 -12.20 9.75
C PRO A 397 -2.38 -11.27 8.99
N HIS A 398 -1.90 -10.41 8.07
CA HIS A 398 -2.80 -9.56 7.28
C HIS A 398 -3.58 -10.40 6.25
N THR A 399 -2.91 -11.28 5.55
CA THR A 399 -3.55 -12.22 4.62
C THR A 399 -4.54 -13.12 5.35
N ALA A 400 -4.18 -13.60 6.54
CA ALA A 400 -5.05 -14.43 7.36
C ALA A 400 -6.32 -13.70 7.83
N VAL A 401 -6.24 -12.41 8.13
CA VAL A 401 -7.44 -11.58 8.38
C VAL A 401 -8.37 -11.62 7.16
N ALA A 402 -7.82 -11.43 5.95
CA ALA A 402 -8.62 -11.46 4.73
C ALA A 402 -9.20 -12.85 4.46
N SER A 403 -8.41 -13.89 4.66
CA SER A 403 -8.83 -15.29 4.54
C SER A 403 -9.98 -15.63 5.50
N ALA A 404 -9.87 -15.25 6.78
CA ALA A 404 -10.91 -15.46 7.78
C ALA A 404 -12.19 -14.70 7.44
N VAL A 405 -12.08 -13.46 6.99
CA VAL A 405 -13.25 -12.66 6.54
C VAL A 405 -13.89 -13.29 5.31
N TYR A 406 -13.11 -13.82 4.38
CA TYR A 406 -13.63 -14.56 3.24
C TYR A 406 -14.43 -15.82 3.67
N GLN A 407 -13.94 -16.58 4.66
CA GLN A 407 -14.69 -17.74 5.19
C GLN A 407 -16.03 -17.31 5.80
N LYS A 408 -16.08 -16.18 6.53
CA LYS A 408 -17.32 -15.62 7.05
C LYS A 408 -18.29 -15.23 5.91
N TYR A 409 -17.77 -14.53 4.88
CA TYR A 409 -18.54 -14.15 3.71
C TYR A 409 -19.15 -15.37 2.99
N LEU A 410 -18.37 -16.43 2.80
CA LEU A 410 -18.87 -17.68 2.22
C LEU A 410 -19.97 -18.33 3.06
N ALA A 411 -19.79 -18.38 4.38
CA ALA A 411 -20.77 -18.96 5.29
C ALA A 411 -22.09 -18.18 5.30
N GLU A 412 -22.03 -16.85 5.16
CA GLU A 412 -23.20 -15.97 5.15
C GLU A 412 -23.94 -16.00 3.81
N THR A 413 -23.20 -15.96 2.68
CA THR A 413 -23.80 -15.72 1.35
C THR A 413 -23.96 -16.98 0.52
N GLY A 414 -23.14 -18.00 0.75
CA GLY A 414 -23.03 -19.17 -0.13
C GLY A 414 -22.53 -18.85 -1.54
N ASP A 415 -21.88 -17.69 -1.73
CA ASP A 415 -21.33 -17.25 -3.02
C ASP A 415 -20.28 -18.26 -3.53
N ARG A 416 -20.38 -18.64 -4.81
CA ARG A 416 -19.46 -19.60 -5.45
C ARG A 416 -18.54 -18.94 -6.47
N CYS A 417 -18.56 -17.61 -6.55
CA CYS A 417 -17.64 -16.86 -7.39
C CYS A 417 -16.19 -17.15 -6.98
N LYS A 418 -15.32 -17.38 -7.95
CA LYS A 418 -13.88 -17.52 -7.66
C LYS A 418 -13.39 -16.29 -6.91
N THR A 419 -12.65 -16.51 -5.85
CA THR A 419 -12.19 -15.42 -4.99
C THR A 419 -10.67 -15.41 -4.89
N VAL A 420 -10.10 -14.26 -5.16
CA VAL A 420 -8.67 -13.96 -4.99
C VAL A 420 -8.49 -13.16 -3.70
N ILE A 421 -7.60 -13.64 -2.85
CA ILE A 421 -7.17 -12.94 -1.64
C ILE A 421 -5.87 -12.19 -1.93
N ALA A 422 -5.84 -10.90 -1.68
CA ALA A 422 -4.61 -10.12 -1.79
C ALA A 422 -3.67 -10.49 -0.63
N SER A 423 -2.66 -11.31 -0.92
CA SER A 423 -1.64 -11.72 0.04
C SER A 423 -0.56 -10.64 0.14
N THR A 424 -0.67 -9.79 1.18
CA THR A 424 -0.01 -8.49 1.24
C THR A 424 1.36 -8.49 1.88
N ALA A 425 1.75 -9.55 2.58
CA ALA A 425 3.09 -9.71 3.14
C ALA A 425 3.51 -11.17 3.17
N SER A 426 4.82 -11.39 3.15
CA SER A 426 5.39 -12.71 3.42
C SER A 426 5.26 -13.06 4.91
N PRO A 427 5.00 -14.32 5.28
CA PRO A 427 5.02 -14.73 6.68
C PRO A 427 6.39 -14.49 7.36
N TYR A 428 7.47 -14.44 6.59
CA TYR A 428 8.80 -14.10 7.09
C TYR A 428 8.93 -12.65 7.60
N LYS A 429 7.96 -11.79 7.35
CA LYS A 429 7.90 -10.46 7.92
C LYS A 429 7.34 -10.44 9.34
N PHE A 430 6.53 -11.44 9.67
CA PHE A 430 5.87 -11.62 10.96
C PHE A 430 6.09 -13.05 11.49
N PRO A 431 7.35 -13.51 11.58
CA PRO A 431 7.66 -14.92 11.78
C PRO A 431 7.17 -15.46 13.12
N VAL A 432 7.23 -14.65 14.18
CA VAL A 432 6.76 -15.03 15.52
C VAL A 432 5.28 -15.37 15.49
N VAL A 433 4.46 -14.48 14.92
CA VAL A 433 3.00 -14.67 14.82
C VAL A 433 2.67 -15.92 14.00
N ALA A 434 3.34 -16.11 12.87
CA ALA A 434 3.13 -17.25 11.99
C ALA A 434 3.46 -18.59 12.67
N VAL A 435 4.63 -18.67 13.32
CA VAL A 435 5.06 -19.88 14.05
C VAL A 435 4.17 -20.17 15.25
N GLU A 436 3.84 -19.17 16.06
CA GLU A 436 2.94 -19.32 17.20
C GLU A 436 1.56 -19.84 16.78
N ALA A 437 1.00 -19.30 15.70
CA ALA A 437 -0.30 -19.72 15.16
C ALA A 437 -0.29 -21.19 14.71
N VAL A 438 0.77 -21.63 14.01
CA VAL A 438 0.88 -22.99 13.50
C VAL A 438 1.19 -24.00 14.60
N THR A 439 2.15 -23.70 15.47
CA THR A 439 2.72 -24.68 16.43
C THR A 439 2.17 -24.55 17.83
N GLY A 440 1.70 -23.37 18.22
CA GLY A 440 1.35 -23.02 19.59
C GLY A 440 2.56 -22.68 20.48
N GLN A 441 3.77 -22.66 19.92
CA GLN A 441 4.99 -22.30 20.66
C GLN A 441 5.10 -20.79 20.83
N THR A 442 5.24 -20.30 22.03
CA THR A 442 5.34 -18.88 22.38
C THR A 442 6.74 -18.53 22.88
N GLY A 443 7.05 -17.23 22.88
CA GLY A 443 8.27 -16.70 23.48
C GLY A 443 9.52 -16.82 22.62
N LEU A 444 9.37 -17.03 21.32
CA LEU A 444 10.47 -17.01 20.36
C LEU A 444 10.94 -15.58 20.07
N SER A 445 12.23 -15.41 19.89
CA SER A 445 12.77 -14.21 19.22
C SER A 445 12.46 -14.24 17.73
N ASP A 446 12.50 -13.07 17.07
CA ASP A 446 12.26 -12.96 15.64
C ASP A 446 13.17 -13.92 14.81
N PHE A 447 14.45 -14.04 15.17
CA PHE A 447 15.41 -14.89 14.43
C PHE A 447 15.23 -16.38 14.69
N GLU A 448 14.87 -16.79 15.91
CA GLU A 448 14.48 -18.17 16.18
C GLU A 448 13.22 -18.56 15.41
N ALA A 449 12.24 -17.64 15.35
CA ALA A 449 11.02 -17.85 14.60
C ALA A 449 11.28 -17.91 13.08
N LEU A 450 12.20 -17.11 12.53
CA LEU A 450 12.62 -17.21 11.12
C LEU A 450 13.17 -18.60 10.78
N GLY A 451 14.02 -19.16 11.64
CA GLY A 451 14.56 -20.53 11.48
C GLY A 451 13.48 -21.60 11.52
N GLN A 452 12.57 -21.51 12.49
CA GLN A 452 11.45 -22.47 12.59
C GLN A 452 10.46 -22.32 11.44
N LEU A 453 10.18 -21.09 10.98
CA LEU A 453 9.30 -20.86 9.84
C LEU A 453 9.86 -21.47 8.55
N HIS A 454 11.19 -21.39 8.36
CA HIS A 454 11.86 -22.05 7.25
C HIS A 454 11.70 -23.59 7.31
N GLU A 455 11.88 -24.19 8.50
CA GLU A 455 11.68 -25.63 8.69
C GLU A 455 10.23 -26.06 8.45
N LEU A 456 9.25 -25.25 8.87
CA LEU A 456 7.82 -25.54 8.73
C LEU A 456 7.35 -25.40 7.27
N SER A 457 7.75 -24.33 6.59
CA SER A 457 7.26 -24.00 5.24
C SER A 457 8.05 -24.69 4.12
N GLY A 458 9.32 -25.04 4.38
CA GLY A 458 10.26 -25.47 3.34
C GLY A 458 10.63 -24.38 2.32
N VAL A 459 10.14 -23.14 2.52
CA VAL A 459 10.43 -22.00 1.64
C VAL A 459 11.74 -21.36 2.08
N ALA A 460 12.62 -21.06 1.10
CA ALA A 460 13.88 -20.39 1.38
C ALA A 460 13.70 -19.03 2.06
N LEU A 461 14.64 -18.63 2.91
CA LEU A 461 14.66 -17.30 3.52
C LEU A 461 14.74 -16.24 2.42
N PRO A 462 13.79 -15.28 2.36
CA PRO A 462 13.88 -14.19 1.40
C PRO A 462 15.13 -13.33 1.64
N PRO A 463 15.75 -12.75 0.58
CA PRO A 463 16.92 -11.87 0.72
C PRO A 463 16.73 -10.71 1.71
N ALA A 464 15.48 -10.29 1.93
CA ALA A 464 15.12 -9.24 2.87
C ALA A 464 15.40 -9.58 4.35
N VAL A 465 15.53 -10.86 4.70
CA VAL A 465 15.76 -11.34 6.07
C VAL A 465 16.98 -12.27 6.17
N ASP A 466 17.43 -12.85 5.05
CA ASP A 466 18.62 -13.71 5.04
C ASP A 466 19.87 -12.90 5.40
N GLY A 467 20.63 -13.37 6.39
CA GLY A 467 21.83 -12.70 6.91
C GLY A 467 21.58 -11.37 7.63
N LEU A 468 20.32 -10.96 7.84
CA LEU A 468 19.97 -9.67 8.44
C LEU A 468 20.51 -9.50 9.87
N GLU A 469 20.53 -10.56 10.68
CA GLU A 469 21.03 -10.55 12.06
C GLU A 469 22.49 -10.08 12.16
N THR A 470 23.31 -10.43 11.17
CA THR A 470 24.73 -10.12 11.13
C THR A 470 25.09 -8.96 10.20
N ALA A 471 24.08 -8.40 9.53
CA ALA A 471 24.29 -7.29 8.60
C ALA A 471 24.81 -6.03 9.31
N PRO A 472 25.77 -5.28 8.71
CA PRO A 472 26.33 -4.10 9.36
C PRO A 472 25.30 -2.99 9.50
N VAL A 473 25.04 -2.54 10.73
CA VAL A 473 24.20 -1.37 11.02
C VAL A 473 24.88 -0.11 10.49
N ARG A 474 24.24 0.54 9.52
CA ARG A 474 24.72 1.73 8.80
C ARG A 474 24.16 3.02 9.40
N HIS A 475 22.90 3.03 9.78
CA HIS A 475 22.19 4.17 10.33
C HIS A 475 22.08 4.04 11.85
N LYS A 476 22.75 4.96 12.57
CA LYS A 476 22.89 4.90 14.05
C LYS A 476 22.37 6.16 14.75
N THR A 477 21.78 7.09 13.99
CA THR A 477 21.31 8.37 14.52
C THR A 477 20.06 8.15 15.35
N THR A 478 20.05 8.65 16.58
CA THR A 478 18.89 8.73 17.46
C THR A 478 18.76 10.17 17.92
N VAL A 479 17.57 10.75 17.86
CA VAL A 479 17.28 12.12 18.29
C VAL A 479 16.02 12.19 19.13
N ALA A 480 15.89 13.22 19.95
CA ALA A 480 14.59 13.54 20.57
C ALA A 480 13.58 14.01 19.48
N ALA A 481 12.30 13.85 19.75
CA ALA A 481 11.26 14.18 18.77
C ALA A 481 11.30 15.66 18.32
N ASP A 482 11.69 16.59 19.19
CA ASP A 482 11.87 18.02 18.90
C ASP A 482 13.14 18.35 18.11
N GLN A 483 14.07 17.40 17.94
CA GLN A 483 15.30 17.55 17.16
C GLN A 483 15.20 16.97 15.74
N MET A 484 14.04 16.46 15.33
CA MET A 484 13.84 15.85 14.01
C MET A 484 14.16 16.81 12.87
N GLN A 485 13.75 18.08 12.97
CA GLN A 485 14.03 19.08 11.94
C GLN A 485 15.52 19.36 11.82
N THR A 486 16.24 19.47 12.92
CA THR A 486 17.71 19.64 12.92
C THR A 486 18.39 18.47 12.21
N ALA A 487 17.94 17.24 12.45
CA ALA A 487 18.50 16.07 11.75
C ALA A 487 18.24 16.12 10.23
N VAL A 488 17.08 16.61 9.79
CA VAL A 488 16.79 16.84 8.36
C VAL A 488 17.72 17.88 7.77
N GLU A 489 17.89 19.02 8.46
CA GLU A 489 18.76 20.10 8.02
C GLU A 489 20.22 19.63 7.91
N ASP A 490 20.72 18.89 8.88
CA ASP A 490 22.09 18.33 8.89
C ASP A 490 22.32 17.38 7.69
N TYR A 491 21.37 16.44 7.41
CA TYR A 491 21.51 15.53 6.27
C TYR A 491 21.42 16.23 4.92
N LEU A 492 20.67 17.33 4.83
CA LEU A 492 20.49 18.08 3.60
C LEU A 492 21.52 19.21 3.41
N GLY A 493 22.33 19.52 4.44
CA GLY A 493 23.36 20.57 4.41
C GLY A 493 22.76 21.98 4.39
N LEU A 494 21.67 22.22 5.13
CA LEU A 494 20.93 23.49 5.21
C LEU A 494 21.48 24.42 6.28
#